data_1e8a3650d1a2be005764d7b64f98e233
#
_entry.id   1e8a3650d1a2be005764d7b64f98e233
#
_cell.length_a   1.000
_cell.length_b   1.000
_cell.length_c   1.000
_cell.angle_alpha   90.00
_cell.angle_beta   90.00
_cell.angle_gamma   90.00
#
_symmetry.space_group_name_H-M   'P 1'
#
loop_
_entity.id
_entity.type
_entity.pdbx_description
1 polymer ?
#
loop_
_entity_poly.entity_id
_entity_poly.type
_entity_poly.pdbx_seq_one_letter_code
_entity_poly.pdbx_strand_id
1 'polypeptide(L)'
;MDYIRPANTRGQTNFGWLDSRHTFSFGDYYDPLHMGISVLRVINDDHVVLGAGFPTHGHRDMEIITYVLQGAIEHQDSMGNRYVVPAGEIQRMSAGTGVTHSEYNFSKTEPLHFLQMWIQPNVRGIQPSYEQTRIEQAGPLTVLVTADGRDGSLKLQQDASIYRLQLQAGEEIQLDARQRTGYLHAISGSAKNDSVSIGAGDGLGLTHSKTFNLGAGDDGFAALWFDLPAVV
;
A
#
# COMPACT_ATOMS: atom_id res chain seq x y z
N MET A 1 -12.17 -4.65 17.13
CA MET A 1 -10.83 -4.35 16.56
C MET A 1 -10.01 -5.60 16.76
N ASP A 2 -9.62 -6.22 15.64
CA ASP A 2 -9.25 -7.63 15.72
C ASP A 2 -7.77 -7.87 15.38
N TYR A 3 -7.10 -6.86 14.82
CA TYR A 3 -5.69 -6.95 14.45
C TYR A 3 -5.02 -5.57 14.62
N ILE A 4 -3.90 -5.55 15.35
CA ILE A 4 -3.04 -4.36 15.49
C ILE A 4 -1.62 -4.77 15.08
N ARG A 5 -0.99 -3.95 14.26
CA ARG A 5 0.40 -4.10 13.84
C ARG A 5 1.19 -2.85 14.19
N PRO A 6 1.80 -2.78 15.38
CA PRO A 6 2.63 -1.64 15.76
C PRO A 6 3.85 -1.50 14.83
N ALA A 7 4.19 -0.28 14.46
CA ALA A 7 5.28 0.03 13.54
C ALA A 7 6.62 -0.58 13.99
N ASN A 8 6.90 -0.53 15.28
CA ASN A 8 8.15 -1.04 15.87
C ASN A 8 8.23 -2.58 15.95
N THR A 9 7.15 -3.29 15.65
CA THR A 9 7.13 -4.77 15.61
C THR A 9 7.20 -5.34 14.19
N ARG A 10 7.16 -4.49 13.16
CA ARG A 10 7.27 -4.91 11.75
C ARG A 10 8.62 -5.57 11.50
N GLY A 11 8.65 -6.53 10.57
CA GLY A 11 9.89 -7.10 10.07
C GLY A 11 10.81 -6.02 9.49
N GLN A 12 12.12 -6.24 9.56
CA GLN A 12 13.09 -5.30 9.02
C GLN A 12 14.09 -6.05 8.12
N THR A 13 14.36 -5.47 6.96
CA THR A 13 15.45 -5.85 6.08
C THR A 13 16.28 -4.61 5.77
N ASN A 14 17.60 -4.72 5.92
CA ASN A 14 18.51 -3.64 5.56
C ASN A 14 19.72 -4.21 4.80
N PHE A 15 19.85 -3.81 3.53
CA PHE A 15 20.94 -4.19 2.64
C PHE A 15 21.94 -3.05 2.41
N GLY A 16 21.84 -1.96 3.19
CA GLY A 16 22.62 -0.75 3.00
C GLY A 16 22.03 0.18 1.94
N TRP A 17 21.62 -0.34 0.79
CA TRP A 17 20.95 0.43 -0.25
C TRP A 17 19.41 0.47 -0.07
N LEU A 18 18.86 -0.47 0.67
CA LEU A 18 17.43 -0.61 1.01
C LEU A 18 17.29 -0.70 2.53
N ASP A 19 16.45 0.12 3.15
CA ASP A 19 15.86 -0.12 4.47
C ASP A 19 14.37 -0.33 4.28
N SER A 20 13.90 -1.55 4.57
CA SER A 20 12.52 -1.98 4.35
C SER A 20 11.87 -2.42 5.67
N ARG A 21 10.62 -2.00 5.89
CA ARG A 21 9.78 -2.45 7.00
C ARG A 21 8.63 -3.29 6.45
N HIS A 22 8.56 -4.55 6.90
CA HIS A 22 7.57 -5.50 6.44
C HIS A 22 6.40 -5.60 7.42
N THR A 23 5.23 -5.16 7.00
CA THR A 23 3.99 -5.31 7.79
C THR A 23 3.61 -6.77 7.95
N PHE A 24 3.76 -7.54 6.89
CA PHE A 24 3.50 -9.00 6.82
C PHE A 24 4.78 -9.75 6.44
N SER A 25 4.76 -11.06 6.57
CA SER A 25 5.87 -11.94 6.17
C SER A 25 6.23 -11.74 4.69
N PHE A 26 7.51 -11.46 4.44
CA PHE A 26 8.03 -11.17 3.12
C PHE A 26 9.54 -11.45 3.06
N GLY A 27 10.03 -12.04 1.96
CA GLY A 27 11.43 -12.41 1.80
C GLY A 27 11.90 -13.34 2.93
N ASP A 28 12.97 -12.96 3.61
CA ASP A 28 13.54 -13.73 4.73
C ASP A 28 12.83 -13.47 6.07
N TYR A 29 11.96 -12.45 6.14
CA TYR A 29 11.14 -12.21 7.33
C TYR A 29 9.93 -13.13 7.33
N TYR A 30 9.85 -14.01 8.31
CA TYR A 30 8.73 -14.92 8.48
C TYR A 30 8.16 -14.86 9.90
N ASP A 31 6.87 -14.54 10.00
CA ASP A 31 6.08 -14.58 11.23
C ASP A 31 4.69 -15.15 10.91
N PRO A 32 4.34 -16.34 11.43
CA PRO A 32 3.07 -16.99 11.11
C PRO A 32 1.85 -16.22 11.61
N LEU A 33 1.99 -15.28 12.54
CA LEU A 33 0.93 -14.40 13.01
C LEU A 33 0.68 -13.21 12.06
N HIS A 34 1.61 -12.96 11.14
CA HIS A 34 1.60 -11.82 10.23
C HIS A 34 1.80 -12.25 8.78
N MET A 35 0.91 -13.10 8.27
CA MET A 35 0.96 -13.63 6.89
C MET A 35 0.16 -12.81 5.88
N GLY A 36 -0.54 -11.78 6.33
CA GLY A 36 -1.47 -10.97 5.54
C GLY A 36 -2.82 -10.82 6.22
N ILE A 37 -3.71 -10.08 5.60
CA ILE A 37 -5.10 -9.92 6.04
C ILE A 37 -6.02 -9.97 4.81
N SER A 38 -7.01 -10.89 4.80
CA SER A 38 -7.83 -11.16 3.62
C SER A 38 -6.93 -11.44 2.40
N VAL A 39 -7.11 -10.72 1.30
CA VAL A 39 -6.32 -10.83 0.07
C VAL A 39 -5.06 -9.94 0.06
N LEU A 40 -4.87 -9.09 1.06
CA LEU A 40 -3.69 -8.23 1.20
C LEU A 40 -2.52 -9.03 1.79
N ARG A 41 -1.46 -9.22 1.00
CA ARG A 41 -0.33 -10.10 1.34
C ARG A 41 0.93 -9.36 1.73
N VAL A 42 1.16 -8.18 1.18
CA VAL A 42 2.38 -7.39 1.42
C VAL A 42 2.01 -5.93 1.62
N ILE A 43 2.62 -5.31 2.61
CA ILE A 43 2.88 -3.87 2.68
C ILE A 43 4.32 -3.74 3.15
N ASN A 44 5.18 -3.34 2.22
CA ASN A 44 6.55 -2.95 2.49
C ASN A 44 6.66 -1.43 2.44
N ASP A 45 7.35 -0.88 3.41
CA ASP A 45 7.65 0.52 3.57
C ASP A 45 9.15 0.68 3.31
N ASP A 46 9.47 1.11 2.07
CA ASP A 46 10.79 0.95 1.46
C ASP A 46 11.49 2.30 1.31
N HIS A 47 12.66 2.42 1.91
CA HIS A 47 13.59 3.54 1.72
C HIS A 47 14.79 3.08 0.89
N VAL A 48 14.97 3.70 -0.28
CA VAL A 48 16.01 3.33 -1.24
C VAL A 48 16.99 4.49 -1.43
N VAL A 49 18.28 4.22 -1.29
CA VAL A 49 19.31 5.24 -1.49
C VAL A 49 19.41 5.67 -2.95
N LEU A 50 20.18 6.71 -3.19
CA LEU A 50 20.39 7.36 -4.47
C LEU A 50 20.81 6.38 -5.57
N GLY A 51 20.06 6.33 -6.67
CA GLY A 51 20.38 5.54 -7.86
C GLY A 51 20.39 4.01 -7.66
N ALA A 52 20.08 3.52 -6.46
CA ALA A 52 19.92 2.09 -6.18
C ALA A 52 18.49 1.63 -6.47
N GLY A 53 18.26 0.31 -6.40
CA GLY A 53 16.92 -0.24 -6.63
C GLY A 53 16.94 -1.75 -6.77
N PHE A 54 15.78 -2.26 -7.11
CA PHE A 54 15.53 -3.68 -7.31
C PHE A 54 15.88 -4.06 -8.75
N PRO A 55 16.88 -4.93 -8.98
CA PRO A 55 17.22 -5.41 -10.33
C PRO A 55 16.06 -6.25 -10.90
N THR A 56 16.13 -6.57 -12.19
CA THR A 56 15.11 -7.34 -12.88
C THR A 56 14.78 -8.64 -12.15
N HIS A 57 13.52 -8.77 -11.78
CA HIS A 57 12.94 -9.93 -11.10
C HIS A 57 11.52 -10.21 -11.60
N GLY A 58 11.00 -11.39 -11.32
CA GLY A 58 9.77 -11.86 -11.92
C GLY A 58 8.62 -11.98 -10.93
N HIS A 59 7.39 -11.76 -11.44
CA HIS A 59 6.13 -11.97 -10.73
C HIS A 59 5.14 -12.75 -11.58
N ARG A 60 4.22 -13.44 -10.91
CA ARG A 60 3.12 -14.16 -11.55
C ARG A 60 1.88 -14.12 -10.64
N ASP A 61 0.70 -13.94 -11.25
CA ASP A 61 -0.59 -13.99 -10.55
C ASP A 61 -0.64 -13.16 -9.26
N MET A 62 -0.19 -11.90 -9.36
CA MET A 62 -0.16 -10.94 -8.27
C MET A 62 -0.51 -9.54 -8.79
N GLU A 63 -1.27 -8.80 -8.01
CA GLU A 63 -1.49 -7.37 -8.19
C GLU A 63 -0.49 -6.62 -7.33
N ILE A 64 0.40 -5.87 -7.96
CA ILE A 64 1.48 -5.12 -7.32
C ILE A 64 1.18 -3.63 -7.45
N ILE A 65 1.03 -2.96 -6.33
CA ILE A 65 0.68 -1.56 -6.26
C ILE A 65 1.81 -0.82 -5.54
N THR A 66 2.29 0.26 -6.14
CA THR A 66 3.31 1.12 -5.55
C THR A 66 2.77 2.54 -5.38
N TYR A 67 2.86 3.07 -4.17
CA TYR A 67 2.50 4.43 -3.84
C TYR A 67 3.73 5.20 -3.38
N VAL A 68 4.18 6.17 -4.19
CA VAL A 68 5.41 6.92 -3.93
C VAL A 68 5.14 8.07 -2.98
N LEU A 69 5.86 8.10 -1.85
CA LEU A 69 5.76 9.09 -0.80
C LEU A 69 6.79 10.22 -0.95
N GLN A 70 8.01 9.87 -1.42
CA GLN A 70 9.10 10.83 -1.64
C GLN A 70 9.98 10.35 -2.80
N GLY A 71 10.50 11.29 -3.60
CA GLY A 71 11.35 10.99 -4.74
C GLY A 71 10.56 10.48 -5.95
N ALA A 72 11.17 9.59 -6.73
CA ALA A 72 10.56 8.98 -7.90
C ALA A 72 11.15 7.60 -8.19
N ILE A 73 10.30 6.65 -8.62
CA ILE A 73 10.71 5.32 -9.11
C ILE A 73 10.86 5.36 -10.62
N GLU A 74 11.97 4.81 -11.16
CA GLU A 74 12.07 4.38 -12.55
C GLU A 74 11.64 2.92 -12.64
N HIS A 75 10.50 2.68 -13.29
CA HIS A 75 9.96 1.35 -13.58
C HIS A 75 10.28 0.94 -15.01
N GLN A 76 10.76 -0.31 -15.20
CA GLN A 76 10.91 -0.95 -16.50
C GLN A 76 10.39 -2.39 -16.41
N ASP A 77 9.68 -2.85 -17.46
CA ASP A 77 9.14 -4.21 -17.48
C ASP A 77 9.28 -4.91 -18.83
N SER A 78 9.01 -6.22 -18.82
CA SER A 78 9.08 -7.09 -20.01
C SER A 78 7.95 -6.85 -21.01
N MET A 79 6.95 -6.02 -20.71
CA MET A 79 5.91 -5.57 -21.64
C MET A 79 6.38 -4.39 -22.51
N GLY A 80 7.57 -3.84 -22.22
CA GLY A 80 8.15 -2.69 -22.92
C GLY A 80 7.84 -1.35 -22.27
N ASN A 81 7.24 -1.34 -21.08
CA ASN A 81 7.00 -0.11 -20.34
C ASN A 81 8.30 0.40 -19.74
N ARG A 82 8.47 1.72 -19.78
CA ARG A 82 9.51 2.46 -19.08
C ARG A 82 8.95 3.80 -18.64
N TYR A 83 8.72 3.93 -17.36
CA TYR A 83 8.07 5.10 -16.77
C TYR A 83 8.80 5.58 -15.53
N VAL A 84 8.62 6.85 -15.22
CA VAL A 84 9.00 7.45 -13.94
C VAL A 84 7.71 7.73 -13.18
N VAL A 85 7.65 7.27 -11.93
CA VAL A 85 6.51 7.43 -11.03
C VAL A 85 6.95 8.36 -9.90
N PRO A 86 6.62 9.66 -9.93
CA PRO A 86 7.01 10.62 -8.90
C PRO A 86 6.13 10.53 -7.66
N ALA A 87 6.58 11.17 -6.58
CA ALA A 87 5.82 11.29 -5.33
C ALA A 87 4.41 11.83 -5.57
N GLY A 88 3.44 11.23 -4.88
CA GLY A 88 2.01 11.50 -5.03
C GLY A 88 1.33 10.73 -6.16
N GLU A 89 2.08 10.01 -7.00
CA GLU A 89 1.52 9.08 -7.97
C GLU A 89 1.43 7.66 -7.41
N ILE A 90 0.52 6.90 -8.02
CA ILE A 90 0.32 5.48 -7.76
C ILE A 90 0.44 4.70 -9.06
N GLN A 91 1.11 3.56 -9.02
CA GLN A 91 1.15 2.59 -10.12
C GLN A 91 0.52 1.26 -9.69
N ARG A 92 -0.01 0.53 -10.64
CA ARG A 92 -0.48 -0.84 -10.48
C ARG A 92 0.05 -1.69 -11.65
N MET A 93 0.70 -2.81 -11.33
CA MET A 93 1.10 -3.85 -12.26
C MET A 93 0.35 -5.15 -11.93
N SER A 94 -0.45 -5.63 -12.89
CA SER A 94 -1.02 -6.99 -12.83
C SER A 94 -0.03 -7.97 -13.46
N ALA A 95 0.51 -8.89 -12.67
CA ALA A 95 1.55 -9.81 -13.15
C ALA A 95 1.01 -10.94 -14.04
N GLY A 96 -0.24 -11.35 -13.86
CA GLY A 96 -0.94 -12.32 -14.73
C GLY A 96 -0.11 -13.56 -15.04
N THR A 97 0.01 -13.91 -16.33
CA THR A 97 0.78 -15.07 -16.82
C THR A 97 2.28 -14.99 -16.53
N GLY A 98 2.78 -13.82 -16.15
CA GLY A 98 4.17 -13.57 -15.80
C GLY A 98 4.71 -12.29 -16.41
N VAL A 99 5.42 -11.52 -15.60
CA VAL A 99 6.13 -10.30 -15.99
C VAL A 99 7.45 -10.24 -15.24
N THR A 100 8.48 -9.70 -15.87
CA THR A 100 9.71 -9.30 -15.18
C THR A 100 9.81 -7.79 -15.17
N HIS A 101 10.25 -7.20 -14.06
CA HIS A 101 10.43 -5.77 -13.96
C HIS A 101 11.61 -5.40 -13.06
N SER A 102 12.02 -4.14 -13.14
CA SER A 102 12.98 -3.50 -12.25
C SER A 102 12.44 -2.17 -11.75
N GLU A 103 12.80 -1.80 -10.53
CA GLU A 103 12.39 -0.56 -9.87
C GLU A 103 13.60 0.10 -9.24
N TYR A 104 14.03 1.25 -9.77
CA TYR A 104 15.19 1.99 -9.29
C TYR A 104 14.78 3.37 -8.77
N ASN A 105 15.52 3.89 -7.80
CA ASN A 105 15.46 5.30 -7.48
C ASN A 105 15.95 6.10 -8.71
N PHE A 106 15.04 6.83 -9.32
CA PHE A 106 15.32 7.66 -10.50
C PHE A 106 16.34 8.76 -10.20
N SER A 107 16.37 9.27 -8.97
CA SER A 107 17.26 10.36 -8.56
C SER A 107 18.62 9.83 -8.14
N LYS A 108 19.66 10.58 -8.51
CA LYS A 108 21.04 10.37 -8.03
C LYS A 108 21.42 11.31 -6.89
N THR A 109 20.50 12.15 -6.44
CA THR A 109 20.73 13.18 -5.42
C THR A 109 19.73 13.17 -4.28
N GLU A 110 18.61 12.47 -4.44
CA GLU A 110 17.54 12.43 -3.44
C GLU A 110 17.13 10.98 -3.13
N PRO A 111 16.81 10.67 -1.86
CA PRO A 111 16.31 9.34 -1.49
C PRO A 111 14.91 9.11 -2.06
N LEU A 112 14.56 7.84 -2.17
CA LEU A 112 13.23 7.39 -2.56
C LEU A 112 12.57 6.72 -1.36
N HIS A 113 11.30 7.04 -1.11
CA HIS A 113 10.43 6.40 -0.13
C HIS A 113 9.09 6.06 -0.76
N PHE A 114 8.66 4.80 -0.64
CA PHE A 114 7.40 4.32 -1.18
C PHE A 114 6.82 3.16 -0.38
N LEU A 115 5.52 2.95 -0.52
CA LEU A 115 4.84 1.75 -0.06
C LEU A 115 4.63 0.81 -1.24
N GLN A 116 5.10 -0.44 -1.11
CA GLN A 116 4.78 -1.51 -2.05
C GLN A 116 3.77 -2.46 -1.44
N MET A 117 2.64 -2.65 -2.12
CA MET A 117 1.51 -3.44 -1.67
C MET A 117 1.23 -4.56 -2.66
N TRP A 118 0.99 -5.79 -2.14
CA TRP A 118 0.60 -6.91 -2.98
C TRP A 118 -0.76 -7.43 -2.57
N ILE A 119 -1.65 -7.54 -3.56
CA ILE A 119 -3.00 -8.09 -3.40
C ILE A 119 -3.13 -9.33 -4.28
N GLN A 120 -3.65 -10.42 -3.70
CA GLN A 120 -3.94 -11.64 -4.44
C GLN A 120 -5.10 -11.37 -5.42
N PRO A 121 -4.93 -11.63 -6.74
CA PRO A 121 -6.02 -11.47 -7.70
C PRO A 121 -7.10 -12.55 -7.51
N ASN A 122 -8.33 -12.23 -7.89
CA ASN A 122 -9.42 -13.20 -7.96
C ASN A 122 -9.45 -13.99 -9.28
N VAL A 123 -8.70 -13.53 -10.29
CA VAL A 123 -8.53 -14.19 -11.59
C VAL A 123 -7.04 -14.37 -11.86
N ARG A 124 -6.64 -15.60 -12.20
CA ARG A 124 -5.25 -15.96 -12.52
C ARG A 124 -5.05 -16.10 -14.04
N GLY A 125 -3.79 -16.03 -14.47
CA GLY A 125 -3.40 -16.30 -15.85
C GLY A 125 -3.88 -15.24 -16.84
N ILE A 126 -4.23 -14.05 -16.38
CA ILE A 126 -4.59 -12.92 -17.27
C ILE A 126 -3.35 -12.40 -18.00
N GLN A 127 -3.56 -11.63 -19.06
CA GLN A 127 -2.47 -10.89 -19.68
C GLN A 127 -1.92 -9.85 -18.70
N PRO A 128 -0.59 -9.76 -18.53
CA PRO A 128 0.03 -8.71 -17.72
C PRO A 128 -0.35 -7.31 -18.21
N SER A 129 -0.48 -6.38 -17.26
CA SER A 129 -0.82 -4.99 -17.58
C SER A 129 -0.22 -4.02 -16.56
N TYR A 130 -0.07 -2.77 -16.99
CA TYR A 130 0.48 -1.68 -16.19
C TYR A 130 -0.39 -0.43 -16.33
N GLU A 131 -0.60 0.27 -15.24
CA GLU A 131 -1.25 1.58 -15.19
C GLU A 131 -0.59 2.45 -14.13
N GLN A 132 -0.48 3.76 -14.38
CA GLN A 132 -0.10 4.75 -13.37
C GLN A 132 -0.90 6.03 -13.53
N THR A 133 -1.12 6.74 -12.45
CA THR A 133 -1.82 8.03 -12.47
C THR A 133 -1.53 8.84 -11.22
N ARG A 134 -1.72 10.16 -11.35
CA ARG A 134 -1.88 11.07 -10.22
C ARG A 134 -3.38 11.23 -9.94
N ILE A 135 -3.76 11.04 -8.69
CA ILE A 135 -5.14 11.24 -8.24
C ILE A 135 -5.13 12.37 -7.22
N GLU A 136 -5.81 13.46 -7.55
CA GLU A 136 -5.94 14.61 -6.65
C GLU A 136 -6.78 14.25 -5.42
N GLN A 137 -6.47 14.88 -4.27
CA GLN A 137 -7.24 14.63 -3.05
C GLN A 137 -8.63 15.26 -3.17
N ALA A 138 -9.66 14.45 -2.99
CA ALA A 138 -11.06 14.86 -3.02
C ALA A 138 -11.75 14.51 -1.69
N GLY A 139 -11.69 15.44 -0.74
CA GLY A 139 -12.20 15.21 0.62
C GLY A 139 -11.29 14.33 1.48
N PRO A 140 -11.73 13.90 2.66
CA PRO A 140 -10.93 13.13 3.60
C PRO A 140 -10.51 11.74 3.09
N LEU A 141 -11.34 11.11 2.25
CA LEU A 141 -11.12 9.76 1.72
C LEU A 141 -11.24 9.78 0.19
N THR A 142 -10.13 9.55 -0.49
CA THR A 142 -10.04 9.56 -1.96
C THR A 142 -9.68 8.18 -2.48
N VAL A 143 -10.46 7.65 -3.41
CA VAL A 143 -10.21 6.34 -4.01
C VAL A 143 -8.97 6.38 -4.91
N LEU A 144 -8.11 5.37 -4.78
CA LEU A 144 -6.88 5.23 -5.57
C LEU A 144 -6.93 4.01 -6.51
N VAL A 145 -7.46 2.89 -6.03
CA VAL A 145 -7.53 1.63 -6.77
C VAL A 145 -8.86 0.96 -6.49
N THR A 146 -9.52 0.43 -7.52
CA THR A 146 -10.80 -0.30 -7.39
C THR A 146 -10.89 -1.44 -8.38
N ALA A 147 -11.85 -2.34 -8.19
CA ALA A 147 -12.11 -3.45 -9.11
C ALA A 147 -12.57 -3.00 -10.51
N ASP A 148 -13.22 -1.84 -10.62
CA ASP A 148 -13.85 -1.34 -11.84
C ASP A 148 -13.19 -0.07 -12.42
N GLY A 149 -12.23 0.53 -11.73
CA GLY A 149 -11.56 1.77 -12.16
C GLY A 149 -12.44 3.02 -12.05
N ARG A 150 -13.48 2.99 -11.18
CA ARG A 150 -14.39 4.14 -11.00
C ARG A 150 -13.65 5.36 -10.47
N ASP A 151 -14.20 6.53 -10.73
CA ASP A 151 -13.72 7.84 -10.25
C ASP A 151 -12.25 8.14 -10.63
N GLY A 152 -11.77 7.57 -11.76
CA GLY A 152 -10.39 7.73 -12.24
C GLY A 152 -9.36 6.91 -11.46
N SER A 153 -9.79 5.98 -10.60
CA SER A 153 -8.91 5.04 -9.90
C SER A 153 -8.28 4.02 -10.84
N LEU A 154 -7.16 3.44 -10.44
CA LEU A 154 -6.55 2.32 -11.17
C LEU A 154 -7.41 1.06 -11.02
N LYS A 155 -7.47 0.25 -12.08
CA LYS A 155 -8.24 -0.99 -12.07
C LYS A 155 -7.46 -2.13 -11.42
N LEU A 156 -8.11 -2.90 -10.53
CA LEU A 156 -7.54 -4.05 -9.82
C LEU A 156 -8.29 -5.34 -10.20
N GLN A 157 -7.57 -6.46 -10.32
CA GLN A 157 -8.18 -7.79 -10.56
C GLN A 157 -8.55 -8.48 -9.23
N GLN A 158 -9.25 -7.74 -8.37
CA GLN A 158 -9.78 -8.24 -7.10
C GLN A 158 -10.97 -7.39 -6.67
N ASP A 159 -11.91 -7.97 -5.92
CA ASP A 159 -12.97 -7.24 -5.23
C ASP A 159 -12.41 -6.51 -3.99
N ALA A 160 -11.54 -5.53 -4.25
CA ALA A 160 -10.90 -4.72 -3.24
C ALA A 160 -10.79 -3.27 -3.70
N SER A 161 -10.67 -2.35 -2.75
CA SER A 161 -10.41 -0.94 -3.02
C SER A 161 -9.35 -0.40 -2.07
N ILE A 162 -8.53 0.52 -2.56
CA ILE A 162 -7.53 1.25 -1.78
C ILE A 162 -7.88 2.73 -1.84
N TYR A 163 -7.90 3.37 -0.68
CA TYR A 163 -8.18 4.79 -0.54
C TYR A 163 -7.01 5.50 0.15
N ARG A 164 -6.73 6.73 -0.27
CA ARG A 164 -5.91 7.66 0.49
C ARG A 164 -6.80 8.39 1.49
N LEU A 165 -6.46 8.27 2.76
CA LEU A 165 -7.07 8.99 3.86
C LEU A 165 -6.17 10.17 4.22
N GLN A 166 -6.73 11.38 4.26
CA GLN A 166 -6.06 12.59 4.76
C GLN A 166 -7.03 13.36 5.66
N LEU A 167 -6.62 13.59 6.90
CA LEU A 167 -7.34 14.37 7.89
C LEU A 167 -6.49 15.56 8.34
N GLN A 168 -7.10 16.72 8.41
CA GLN A 168 -6.50 17.89 9.05
C GLN A 168 -6.47 17.69 10.57
N ALA A 169 -5.69 18.52 11.28
CA ALA A 169 -5.64 18.53 12.74
C ALA A 169 -7.04 18.59 13.35
N GLY A 170 -7.37 17.65 14.22
CA GLY A 170 -8.66 17.54 14.91
C GLY A 170 -9.84 17.12 14.04
N GLU A 171 -9.63 16.83 12.75
CA GLU A 171 -10.68 16.30 11.88
C GLU A 171 -11.01 14.85 12.23
N GLU A 172 -12.28 14.47 12.12
CA GLU A 172 -12.77 13.13 12.43
C GLU A 172 -13.38 12.46 11.20
N ILE A 173 -13.24 11.13 11.13
CA ILE A 173 -13.86 10.29 10.12
C ILE A 173 -14.40 9.01 10.73
N GLN A 174 -15.49 8.51 10.18
CA GLN A 174 -15.97 7.16 10.41
C GLN A 174 -15.59 6.28 9.22
N LEU A 175 -14.74 5.28 9.45
CA LEU A 175 -14.43 4.23 8.49
C LEU A 175 -15.40 3.07 8.70
N ASP A 176 -15.95 2.55 7.62
CA ASP A 176 -16.95 1.47 7.64
C ASP A 176 -16.44 0.29 6.79
N ALA A 177 -16.07 -0.79 7.45
CA ALA A 177 -15.73 -2.06 6.79
C ALA A 177 -16.99 -2.87 6.43
N ARG A 178 -18.17 -2.50 6.96
CA ARG A 178 -19.46 -3.21 6.77
C ARG A 178 -19.31 -4.70 7.12
N GLN A 179 -19.60 -5.58 6.17
CA GLN A 179 -19.41 -7.05 6.31
C GLN A 179 -18.14 -7.53 5.60
N ARG A 180 -17.21 -6.62 5.33
CA ARG A 180 -15.94 -6.86 4.64
C ARG A 180 -14.78 -6.79 5.64
N THR A 181 -13.57 -6.87 5.15
CA THR A 181 -12.37 -6.65 5.96
C THR A 181 -11.81 -5.27 5.66
N GLY A 182 -11.71 -4.42 6.68
CA GLY A 182 -11.01 -3.16 6.59
C GLY A 182 -9.57 -3.28 7.08
N TYR A 183 -8.65 -2.58 6.43
CA TYR A 183 -7.29 -2.43 6.93
C TYR A 183 -6.80 -0.98 6.75
N LEU A 184 -6.26 -0.40 7.81
CA LEU A 184 -5.64 0.91 7.82
C LEU A 184 -4.13 0.75 7.94
N HIS A 185 -3.37 1.45 7.10
CA HIS A 185 -1.92 1.60 7.22
C HIS A 185 -1.58 3.07 7.35
N ALA A 186 -1.08 3.47 8.52
CA ALA A 186 -0.74 4.85 8.82
C ALA A 186 0.57 5.25 8.10
N ILE A 187 0.56 6.41 7.44
CA ILE A 187 1.71 6.96 6.71
C ILE A 187 2.40 8.05 7.55
N SER A 188 1.63 9.01 8.05
CA SER A 188 2.18 10.13 8.82
C SER A 188 1.16 10.71 9.79
N GLY A 189 1.65 11.50 10.75
CA GLY A 189 0.84 12.08 11.80
C GLY A 189 0.37 11.05 12.81
N SER A 190 -0.68 11.37 13.53
CA SER A 190 -1.31 10.49 14.51
C SER A 190 -2.83 10.58 14.48
N ALA A 191 -3.48 9.51 14.86
CA ALA A 191 -4.92 9.48 15.04
C ALA A 191 -5.30 8.58 16.21
N LYS A 192 -6.46 8.80 16.78
CA LYS A 192 -6.97 8.03 17.92
C LYS A 192 -8.47 7.84 17.86
N ASN A 193 -8.91 6.83 18.57
CA ASN A 193 -10.28 6.71 19.08
C ASN A 193 -10.23 6.38 20.57
N ASP A 194 -11.39 6.07 21.18
CA ASP A 194 -11.48 5.74 22.61
C ASP A 194 -10.62 4.56 23.07
N SER A 195 -10.18 3.69 22.14
CA SER A 195 -9.55 2.40 22.46
C SER A 195 -8.10 2.29 21.98
N VAL A 196 -7.69 3.08 20.97
CA VAL A 196 -6.35 2.94 20.37
C VAL A 196 -5.82 4.29 19.89
N SER A 197 -4.50 4.46 19.98
CA SER A 197 -3.75 5.51 19.29
C SER A 197 -2.93 4.86 18.18
N ILE A 198 -2.89 5.50 17.02
CA ILE A 198 -2.22 5.03 15.80
C ILE A 198 -1.25 6.12 15.36
N GLY A 199 -0.01 5.76 15.11
CA GLY A 199 1.04 6.63 14.56
C GLY A 199 1.60 6.09 13.25
N ALA A 200 2.53 6.84 12.66
CA ALA A 200 3.16 6.46 11.39
C ALA A 200 3.72 5.03 11.41
N GLY A 201 3.40 4.25 10.38
CA GLY A 201 3.80 2.87 10.21
C GLY A 201 2.95 1.83 10.95
N ASP A 202 2.02 2.25 11.82
CA ASP A 202 1.08 1.33 12.46
C ASP A 202 0.05 0.79 11.47
N GLY A 203 -0.40 -0.44 11.72
CA GLY A 203 -1.47 -1.09 10.98
C GLY A 203 -2.63 -1.50 11.88
N LEU A 204 -3.84 -1.35 11.38
CA LEU A 204 -5.08 -1.70 12.08
C LEU A 204 -6.03 -2.47 11.19
N GLY A 205 -6.39 -3.70 11.56
CA GLY A 205 -7.37 -4.54 10.87
C GLY A 205 -8.72 -4.57 11.58
N LEU A 206 -9.78 -4.50 10.78
CA LEU A 206 -11.18 -4.55 11.20
C LEU A 206 -11.87 -5.72 10.51
N THR A 207 -11.85 -6.90 11.12
CA THR A 207 -12.44 -8.12 10.51
C THR A 207 -13.86 -8.39 10.97
N HIS A 208 -14.23 -7.93 12.17
CA HIS A 208 -15.55 -8.13 12.78
C HIS A 208 -16.26 -6.83 13.12
N SER A 209 -15.57 -5.70 13.06
CA SER A 209 -16.13 -4.40 13.36
C SER A 209 -16.79 -3.80 12.13
N LYS A 210 -17.96 -3.20 12.30
CA LYS A 210 -18.69 -2.56 11.22
C LYS A 210 -18.20 -1.15 10.94
N THR A 211 -17.92 -0.40 11.99
CA THR A 211 -17.51 1.01 11.91
C THR A 211 -16.38 1.30 12.89
N PHE A 212 -15.53 2.26 12.54
CA PHE A 212 -14.41 2.71 13.34
C PHE A 212 -14.28 4.24 13.22
N ASN A 213 -14.54 4.96 14.31
CA ASN A 213 -14.37 6.41 14.37
C ASN A 213 -12.90 6.71 14.67
N LEU A 214 -12.35 7.68 13.96
CA LEU A 214 -10.95 8.05 14.05
C LEU A 214 -10.83 9.58 14.03
N GLY A 215 -10.19 10.15 15.03
CA GLY A 215 -9.88 11.58 15.11
C GLY A 215 -8.38 11.82 14.94
N ALA A 216 -8.01 12.74 14.05
CA ALA A 216 -6.63 13.14 13.83
C ALA A 216 -6.06 13.93 15.02
N GLY A 217 -4.77 13.76 15.29
CA GLY A 217 -4.02 14.56 16.23
C GLY A 217 -3.67 15.95 15.71
N ASP A 218 -2.83 16.66 16.46
CA ASP A 218 -2.49 18.08 16.19
C ASP A 218 -1.73 18.29 14.87
N ASP A 219 -1.01 17.29 14.39
CA ASP A 219 -0.27 17.32 13.11
C ASP A 219 -1.07 16.76 11.92
N GLY A 220 -2.37 16.49 12.12
CA GLY A 220 -3.18 15.80 11.14
C GLY A 220 -2.85 14.31 11.05
N PHE A 221 -3.40 13.63 10.03
CA PHE A 221 -3.19 12.20 9.83
C PHE A 221 -3.31 11.81 8.36
N ALA A 222 -2.34 11.03 7.86
CA ALA A 222 -2.39 10.42 6.53
C ALA A 222 -2.23 8.92 6.61
N ALA A 223 -3.04 8.18 5.85
CA ALA A 223 -3.06 6.72 5.82
C ALA A 223 -3.54 6.17 4.49
N LEU A 224 -3.34 4.87 4.26
CA LEU A 224 -4.08 4.10 3.27
C LEU A 224 -5.18 3.29 3.99
N TRP A 225 -6.39 3.36 3.45
CA TRP A 225 -7.51 2.51 3.85
C TRP A 225 -7.79 1.48 2.76
N PHE A 226 -7.81 0.21 3.17
CA PHE A 226 -8.10 -0.92 2.30
C PHE A 226 -9.48 -1.48 2.65
N ASP A 227 -10.35 -1.55 1.66
CA ASP A 227 -11.62 -2.26 1.71
C ASP A 227 -11.46 -3.59 0.96
N LEU A 228 -11.43 -4.68 1.70
CA LEU A 228 -11.05 -6.02 1.23
C LEU A 228 -12.24 -6.99 1.34
N PRO A 229 -12.24 -8.09 0.57
CA PRO A 229 -13.20 -9.17 0.77
C PRO A 229 -13.24 -9.65 2.22
N ALA A 230 -14.41 -10.08 2.70
CA ALA A 230 -14.52 -10.70 4.01
C ALA A 230 -13.59 -11.94 4.12
N VAL A 231 -12.99 -12.13 5.29
CA VAL A 231 -12.33 -13.39 5.61
C VAL A 231 -13.40 -14.44 5.84
N VAL A 232 -13.38 -15.50 5.05
CA VAL A 232 -14.30 -16.66 5.17
C VAL A 232 -13.81 -17.62 6.24
#